data_0637a99f428a8f5e8d03a96ec3fe8840
#
_entry.id   0637a99f428a8f5e8d03a96ec3fe8840
#
_cell.length_a   1.000
_cell.length_b   1.000
_cell.length_c   1.000
_cell.angle_alpha   90.00
_cell.angle_beta   90.00
_cell.angle_gamma   90.00
#
_symmetry.space_group_name_H-M   'P 1'
#
loop_
_entity.id
_entity.type
_entity.pdbx_description
1 polymer ?
#
loop_
_entity_poly.entity_id
_entity_poly.type
_entity_poly.pdbx_seq_one_letter_code
_entity_poly.pdbx_strand_id
1 'polypeptide(L)'
;MAQTQSFTDYDYSVAKGFVISALFWGVFGMSVGLTLAFELVFPELNADLPWLSFNRLRPLHTNAVIFGFTLSGVFAAWYYISQRVLKVRMVLPALAKTHLALFNLLLVLGAFTLLDGQSSSKEYHEMPWWLDIVIVVMWLMWGAHMFAMLGARREKTLYVSIWYFMACFLGVGMLFLFNGLAIPTWFVTNTGNWWHSVSMYAGTNDAQVQWWFGHNAVAFVLTVPIVAISYYFIPKQANQPIYSYRLSLWSFWGLIFVYLWAGPHHMMYSTIPDWVQTLGMVFSLVLIIPSWGSMINLLLTMSGRWEQLKTDPIAKLLVIGSTFYGFATLEGPVQAIKSVNAIAHFTDWIIGHVHNGALGWVGFTIMGAIFHMVPRMYNTRLYSVRLAENQFWIQTLGIVFYFTSMWVAGVTQGSMWRTTDQFGNLAYSFLDTVRAMVPYWSLRAVGGTLYLLGFWMFIFNIWMTIRQARTQQGAKVPADVPVTAKAA
;
A
#
# COMPACT_ATOMS: atom_id res chain seq x y z
N MET A 1 -7.15 45.24 15.22
CA MET A 1 -6.58 44.73 13.97
C MET A 1 -5.82 43.44 14.31
N ALA A 2 -6.41 42.29 14.10
CA ALA A 2 -5.71 41.02 14.29
C ALA A 2 -4.71 40.85 13.14
N GLN A 3 -3.43 40.75 13.49
CA GLN A 3 -2.38 40.40 12.54
C GLN A 3 -2.76 39.07 11.87
N THR A 4 -3.02 39.10 10.57
CA THR A 4 -3.05 37.92 9.72
C THR A 4 -1.66 37.30 9.75
N GLN A 5 -1.42 36.38 10.72
CA GLN A 5 -0.24 35.54 10.69
C GLN A 5 -0.23 34.82 9.33
N SER A 6 0.80 35.06 8.56
CA SER A 6 1.03 34.36 7.31
C SER A 6 1.09 32.86 7.60
N PHE A 7 0.18 32.07 7.00
CA PHE A 7 0.06 30.61 7.16
C PHE A 7 1.24 29.81 6.57
N THR A 8 2.44 30.36 6.55
CA THR A 8 3.60 29.85 5.83
C THR A 8 4.58 29.01 6.66
N ASP A 9 4.39 28.92 7.99
CA ASP A 9 5.37 28.27 8.87
C ASP A 9 4.87 26.90 9.40
N TYR A 10 4.62 25.95 8.48
CA TYR A 10 4.32 24.56 8.84
C TYR A 10 5.60 23.79 9.19
N ASP A 11 5.51 22.88 10.16
CA ASP A 11 6.62 22.00 10.53
C ASP A 11 6.57 20.68 9.74
N TYR A 12 7.45 20.56 8.77
CA TYR A 12 7.56 19.35 7.95
C TYR A 12 8.66 18.38 8.41
N SER A 13 9.25 18.56 9.57
CA SER A 13 10.38 17.74 10.05
C SER A 13 10.06 16.25 10.04
N VAL A 14 8.89 15.87 10.56
CA VAL A 14 8.42 14.48 10.61
C VAL A 14 7.99 13.96 9.23
N ALA A 15 7.32 14.78 8.43
CA ALA A 15 6.98 14.42 7.05
C ALA A 15 8.23 14.11 6.21
N LYS A 16 9.30 14.91 6.35
CA LYS A 16 10.60 14.66 5.71
C LYS A 16 11.21 13.33 6.18
N GLY A 17 11.13 13.02 7.47
CA GLY A 17 11.60 11.76 8.03
C GLY A 17 10.87 10.55 7.43
N PHE A 18 9.55 10.61 7.35
CA PHE A 18 8.75 9.54 6.75
C PHE A 18 8.94 9.42 5.22
N VAL A 19 9.27 10.50 4.51
CA VAL A 19 9.69 10.38 3.10
C VAL A 19 10.98 9.55 3.00
N ILE A 20 11.99 9.81 3.83
CA ILE A 20 13.24 9.03 3.83
C ILE A 20 12.95 7.57 4.20
N SER A 21 12.10 7.33 5.19
CA SER A 21 11.64 5.99 5.56
C SER A 21 10.98 5.27 4.38
N ALA A 22 10.09 5.94 3.63
CA ALA A 22 9.45 5.37 2.45
C ALA A 22 10.48 5.00 1.35
N LEU A 23 11.48 5.85 1.10
CA LEU A 23 12.54 5.55 0.13
C LEU A 23 13.35 4.31 0.54
N PHE A 24 13.71 4.20 1.81
CA PHE A 24 14.48 3.08 2.33
C PHE A 24 13.70 1.77 2.28
N TRP A 25 12.51 1.74 2.90
CA TRP A 25 11.69 0.53 2.95
C TRP A 25 11.16 0.12 1.58
N GLY A 26 10.93 1.10 0.69
CA GLY A 26 10.54 0.82 -0.68
C GLY A 26 11.62 0.05 -1.44
N VAL A 27 12.87 0.54 -1.43
CA VAL A 27 13.97 -0.15 -2.10
C VAL A 27 14.28 -1.49 -1.45
N PHE A 28 14.29 -1.55 -0.12
CA PHE A 28 14.54 -2.79 0.61
C PHE A 28 13.47 -3.84 0.29
N GLY A 29 12.20 -3.51 0.49
CA GLY A 29 11.10 -4.45 0.27
C GLY A 29 10.98 -4.90 -1.18
N MET A 30 11.12 -3.98 -2.16
CA MET A 30 11.09 -4.34 -3.58
C MET A 30 12.29 -5.20 -4.00
N SER A 31 13.48 -4.97 -3.40
CA SER A 31 14.65 -5.82 -3.65
C SER A 31 14.43 -7.25 -3.14
N VAL A 32 13.87 -7.41 -1.93
CA VAL A 32 13.50 -8.73 -1.40
C VAL A 32 12.46 -9.40 -2.31
N GLY A 33 11.45 -8.65 -2.79
CA GLY A 33 10.46 -9.17 -3.73
C GLY A 33 11.04 -9.60 -5.08
N LEU A 34 12.04 -8.88 -5.58
CA LEU A 34 12.74 -9.26 -6.79
C LEU A 34 13.59 -10.52 -6.58
N THR A 35 14.25 -10.67 -5.42
CA THR A 35 14.94 -11.90 -5.06
C THR A 35 13.98 -13.10 -5.09
N LEU A 36 12.80 -12.97 -4.46
CA LEU A 36 11.74 -14.01 -4.52
C LEU A 36 11.30 -14.36 -5.95
N ALA A 37 11.19 -13.34 -6.82
CA ALA A 37 10.84 -13.57 -8.22
C ALA A 37 11.92 -14.36 -8.97
N PHE A 38 13.19 -14.13 -8.65
CA PHE A 38 14.29 -14.91 -9.21
C PHE A 38 14.42 -16.31 -8.59
N GLU A 39 14.13 -16.49 -7.30
CA GLU A 39 14.13 -17.82 -6.65
C GLU A 39 13.11 -18.79 -7.28
N LEU A 40 11.99 -18.29 -7.80
CA LEU A 40 11.03 -19.12 -8.52
C LEU A 40 11.59 -19.66 -9.84
N VAL A 41 12.58 -18.98 -10.43
CA VAL A 41 13.23 -19.39 -11.69
C VAL A 41 14.53 -20.13 -11.39
N PHE A 42 15.25 -19.70 -10.38
CA PHE A 42 16.57 -20.20 -9.96
C PHE A 42 16.57 -20.49 -8.45
N PRO A 43 16.03 -21.65 -8.03
CA PRO A 43 15.91 -21.99 -6.60
C PRO A 43 17.22 -21.98 -5.84
N GLU A 44 18.35 -22.14 -6.53
CA GLU A 44 19.70 -22.15 -5.96
C GLU A 44 20.09 -20.81 -5.32
N LEU A 45 19.37 -19.74 -5.63
CA LEU A 45 19.62 -18.40 -5.06
C LEU A 45 19.38 -18.33 -3.54
N ASN A 46 18.65 -19.28 -2.96
CA ASN A 46 18.50 -19.37 -1.51
C ASN A 46 19.77 -19.84 -0.79
N ALA A 47 20.76 -20.39 -1.55
CA ALA A 47 22.05 -20.87 -1.06
C ALA A 47 21.94 -21.84 0.13
N ASP A 48 20.82 -22.56 0.25
CA ASP A 48 20.47 -23.45 1.37
C ASP A 48 20.52 -22.77 2.75
N LEU A 49 20.40 -21.43 2.77
CA LEU A 49 20.40 -20.64 4.00
C LEU A 49 18.96 -20.42 4.49
N PRO A 50 18.63 -20.81 5.75
CA PRO A 50 17.27 -20.69 6.26
C PRO A 50 16.67 -19.28 6.14
N TRP A 51 17.45 -18.22 6.36
CA TRP A 51 17.00 -16.83 6.28
C TRP A 51 16.81 -16.32 4.85
N LEU A 52 17.30 -17.01 3.82
CA LEU A 52 17.08 -16.73 2.42
C LEU A 52 15.97 -17.60 1.82
N SER A 53 15.37 -18.50 2.59
CA SER A 53 14.29 -19.34 2.08
C SER A 53 13.05 -18.51 1.72
N PHE A 54 12.36 -18.92 0.67
CA PHE A 54 11.17 -18.25 0.14
C PHE A 54 10.09 -17.98 1.20
N ASN A 55 9.88 -18.93 2.10
CA ASN A 55 8.88 -18.83 3.17
C ASN A 55 9.23 -17.79 4.25
N ARG A 56 10.49 -17.40 4.41
CA ARG A 56 10.92 -16.31 5.31
C ARG A 56 11.00 -14.96 4.58
N LEU A 57 11.48 -14.96 3.33
CA LEU A 57 11.58 -13.76 2.55
C LEU A 57 10.21 -13.23 2.10
N ARG A 58 9.22 -14.11 1.84
CA ARG A 58 7.89 -13.67 1.41
C ARG A 58 7.19 -12.77 2.45
N PRO A 59 7.01 -13.16 3.71
CA PRO A 59 6.43 -12.26 4.71
C PRO A 59 7.29 -11.03 4.97
N LEU A 60 8.62 -11.13 4.91
CA LEU A 60 9.52 -9.99 4.99
C LEU A 60 9.25 -8.97 3.86
N HIS A 61 9.15 -9.45 2.60
CA HIS A 61 8.79 -8.62 1.47
C HIS A 61 7.46 -7.92 1.71
N THR A 62 6.43 -8.67 2.06
CA THR A 62 5.07 -8.18 2.25
C THR A 62 5.03 -7.09 3.35
N ASN A 63 5.63 -7.35 4.49
CA ASN A 63 5.70 -6.39 5.60
C ASN A 63 6.50 -5.13 5.23
N ALA A 64 7.63 -5.29 4.54
CA ALA A 64 8.46 -4.16 4.12
C ALA A 64 7.78 -3.25 3.10
N VAL A 65 6.99 -3.80 2.15
CA VAL A 65 6.30 -2.97 1.15
C VAL A 65 4.97 -2.43 1.66
N ILE A 66 4.14 -3.24 2.35
CA ILE A 66 2.83 -2.80 2.83
C ILE A 66 2.98 -1.87 4.03
N PHE A 67 3.69 -2.30 5.05
CA PHE A 67 3.84 -1.50 6.27
C PHE A 67 5.05 -0.58 6.19
N GLY A 68 6.19 -1.03 5.69
CA GLY A 68 7.37 -0.20 5.57
C GLY A 68 7.19 0.94 4.56
N PHE A 69 7.05 0.64 3.27
CA PHE A 69 6.93 1.65 2.22
C PHE A 69 5.59 2.39 2.25
N THR A 70 4.48 1.66 2.22
CA THR A 70 3.16 2.29 2.07
C THR A 70 2.79 3.13 3.27
N LEU A 71 2.88 2.61 4.51
CA LEU A 71 2.56 3.41 5.70
C LEU A 71 3.54 4.57 5.89
N SER A 72 4.82 4.43 5.54
CA SER A 72 5.73 5.59 5.52
C SER A 72 5.22 6.70 4.59
N GLY A 73 4.76 6.33 3.38
CA GLY A 73 4.14 7.27 2.45
C GLY A 73 2.86 7.90 2.98
N VAL A 74 2.00 7.10 3.61
CA VAL A 74 0.75 7.54 4.25
C VAL A 74 1.03 8.50 5.40
N PHE A 75 1.99 8.19 6.27
CA PHE A 75 2.37 9.06 7.39
C PHE A 75 3.05 10.34 6.89
N ALA A 76 3.92 10.27 5.88
CA ALA A 76 4.47 11.47 5.25
C ALA A 76 3.36 12.39 4.74
N ALA A 77 2.36 11.82 4.05
CA ALA A 77 1.21 12.54 3.54
C ALA A 77 0.34 13.09 4.69
N TRP A 78 0.06 12.31 5.74
CA TRP A 78 -0.67 12.78 6.91
C TRP A 78 0.00 14.00 7.55
N TYR A 79 1.30 13.92 7.88
CA TYR A 79 2.04 15.02 8.52
C TYR A 79 2.20 16.24 7.61
N TYR A 80 2.04 16.09 6.31
CA TYR A 80 2.01 17.18 5.35
C TYR A 80 0.60 17.76 5.14
N ILE A 81 -0.38 16.90 4.83
CA ILE A 81 -1.74 17.30 4.45
C ILE A 81 -2.50 17.88 5.64
N SER A 82 -2.42 17.24 6.81
CA SER A 82 -3.18 17.64 7.99
C SER A 82 -2.93 19.09 8.39
N GLN A 83 -1.68 19.53 8.41
CA GLN A 83 -1.34 20.92 8.73
C GLN A 83 -1.98 21.90 7.74
N ARG A 84 -1.96 21.57 6.46
CA ARG A 84 -2.43 22.46 5.38
C ARG A 84 -3.96 22.51 5.29
N VAL A 85 -4.62 21.38 5.48
CA VAL A 85 -6.09 21.27 5.42
C VAL A 85 -6.75 21.78 6.68
N LEU A 86 -6.16 21.49 7.85
CA LEU A 86 -6.66 21.93 9.14
C LEU A 86 -6.19 23.37 9.49
N LYS A 87 -5.31 23.96 8.66
CA LYS A 87 -4.72 25.30 8.83
C LYS A 87 -4.05 25.48 10.21
N VAL A 88 -3.34 24.47 10.66
CA VAL A 88 -2.64 24.47 11.96
C VAL A 88 -1.25 23.86 11.81
N ARG A 89 -0.26 24.49 12.47
CA ARG A 89 1.09 23.90 12.57
C ARG A 89 1.02 22.59 13.35
N MET A 90 1.95 21.67 13.07
CA MET A 90 2.06 20.39 13.76
C MET A 90 2.06 20.57 15.29
N VAL A 91 1.09 19.95 15.95
CA VAL A 91 1.01 19.88 17.42
C VAL A 91 1.77 18.66 17.93
N LEU A 92 2.13 18.63 19.20
CA LEU A 92 2.84 17.51 19.84
C LEU A 92 4.06 17.01 19.03
N PRO A 93 5.01 17.89 18.66
CA PRO A 93 6.12 17.50 17.78
C PRO A 93 7.02 16.42 18.38
N ALA A 94 7.15 16.33 19.71
CA ALA A 94 7.88 15.25 20.37
C ALA A 94 7.21 13.90 20.13
N LEU A 95 5.89 13.80 20.32
CA LEU A 95 5.11 12.59 20.05
C LEU A 95 5.24 12.14 18.57
N ALA A 96 5.15 13.10 17.65
CA ALA A 96 5.28 12.83 16.22
C ALA A 96 6.68 12.29 15.84
N LYS A 97 7.75 12.83 16.44
CA LYS A 97 9.12 12.33 16.25
C LYS A 97 9.33 10.95 16.89
N THR A 98 8.78 10.70 18.06
CA THR A 98 8.82 9.38 18.70
C THR A 98 8.05 8.35 17.88
N HIS A 99 6.89 8.71 17.30
CA HIS A 99 6.17 7.86 16.37
C HIS A 99 7.05 7.46 15.17
N LEU A 100 7.74 8.40 14.53
CA LEU A 100 8.65 8.11 13.42
C LEU A 100 9.78 7.15 13.84
N ALA A 101 10.40 7.38 14.99
CA ALA A 101 11.49 6.55 15.48
C ALA A 101 11.02 5.14 15.83
N LEU A 102 9.93 5.03 16.60
CA LEU A 102 9.36 3.75 17.01
C LEU A 102 8.86 2.93 15.82
N PHE A 103 8.22 3.57 14.85
CA PHE A 103 7.77 2.94 13.61
C PHE A 103 8.93 2.25 12.85
N ASN A 104 10.05 2.95 12.66
CA ASN A 104 11.19 2.36 11.98
C ASN A 104 11.88 1.29 12.81
N LEU A 105 11.97 1.46 14.13
CA LEU A 105 12.49 0.42 15.03
C LEU A 105 11.67 -0.87 14.94
N LEU A 106 10.34 -0.75 14.96
CA LEU A 106 9.43 -1.90 14.82
C LEU A 106 9.62 -2.65 13.51
N LEU A 107 9.78 -1.93 12.40
CA LEU A 107 10.02 -2.56 11.10
C LEU A 107 11.37 -3.31 11.07
N VAL A 108 12.41 -2.76 11.68
CA VAL A 108 13.72 -3.42 11.79
C VAL A 108 13.62 -4.68 12.66
N LEU A 109 13.00 -4.57 13.84
CA LEU A 109 12.80 -5.73 14.74
C LEU A 109 11.95 -6.81 14.06
N GLY A 110 10.85 -6.41 13.39
CA GLY A 110 10.01 -7.31 12.61
C GLY A 110 10.78 -8.02 11.50
N ALA A 111 11.66 -7.33 10.79
CA ALA A 111 12.49 -7.96 9.76
C ALA A 111 13.39 -9.05 10.37
N PHE A 112 14.01 -8.80 11.53
CA PHE A 112 14.82 -9.78 12.22
C PHE A 112 14.00 -10.99 12.69
N THR A 113 12.81 -10.78 13.29
CA THR A 113 11.96 -11.88 13.74
C THR A 113 11.50 -12.78 12.60
N LEU A 114 11.13 -12.17 11.45
CA LEU A 114 10.74 -12.93 10.27
C LEU A 114 11.89 -13.74 9.68
N LEU A 115 13.10 -13.18 9.60
CA LEU A 115 14.29 -13.89 9.11
C LEU A 115 14.73 -15.01 10.07
N ASP A 116 14.55 -14.82 11.38
CA ASP A 116 14.82 -15.84 12.40
C ASP A 116 13.72 -16.93 12.46
N GLY A 117 12.57 -16.70 11.82
CA GLY A 117 11.43 -17.62 11.79
C GLY A 117 10.51 -17.49 13.01
N GLN A 118 10.64 -16.40 13.77
CA GLN A 118 9.70 -16.04 14.83
C GLN A 118 8.48 -15.35 14.20
N SER A 119 7.59 -16.12 13.61
CA SER A 119 6.42 -15.58 12.93
C SER A 119 5.16 -16.37 13.28
N SER A 120 4.01 -15.69 13.24
CA SER A 120 2.70 -16.34 13.28
C SER A 120 2.30 -16.82 11.87
N SER A 121 1.25 -17.64 11.79
CA SER A 121 0.66 -18.08 10.52
C SER A 121 -0.38 -17.10 9.96
N LYS A 122 -0.60 -15.97 10.61
CA LYS A 122 -1.61 -14.98 10.21
C LYS A 122 -1.04 -14.01 9.19
N GLU A 123 -1.50 -14.07 7.96
CA GLU A 123 -1.04 -13.21 6.86
C GLU A 123 -1.30 -11.73 7.16
N TYR A 124 -0.31 -10.87 6.92
CA TYR A 124 -0.25 -9.45 7.31
C TYR A 124 -0.23 -9.20 8.83
N HIS A 125 -0.11 -10.24 9.64
CA HIS A 125 -0.03 -10.20 11.10
C HIS A 125 0.95 -11.27 11.58
N GLU A 126 2.07 -11.37 10.86
CA GLU A 126 3.06 -12.42 11.07
C GLU A 126 3.96 -12.18 12.29
N MET A 127 3.97 -10.95 12.83
CA MET A 127 4.84 -10.59 13.96
C MET A 127 4.49 -11.38 15.23
N PRO A 128 5.45 -11.66 16.10
CA PRO A 128 5.18 -12.32 17.37
C PRO A 128 4.41 -11.38 18.32
N TRP A 129 3.61 -11.94 19.21
CA TRP A 129 2.68 -11.23 20.11
C TRP A 129 3.29 -10.04 20.87
N TRP A 130 4.55 -10.10 21.25
CA TRP A 130 5.22 -9.02 21.98
C TRP A 130 5.48 -7.80 21.08
N LEU A 131 5.73 -8.00 19.79
CA LEU A 131 5.81 -6.91 18.82
C LEU A 131 4.41 -6.33 18.53
N ASP A 132 3.36 -7.14 18.51
CA ASP A 132 2.00 -6.65 18.31
C ASP A 132 1.61 -5.64 19.37
N ILE A 133 2.01 -5.84 20.63
CA ILE A 133 1.79 -4.87 21.70
C ILE A 133 2.47 -3.53 21.36
N VAL A 134 3.71 -3.56 20.89
CA VAL A 134 4.44 -2.34 20.54
C VAL A 134 3.85 -1.67 19.30
N ILE A 135 3.36 -2.46 18.33
CA ILE A 135 2.61 -1.95 17.16
C ILE A 135 1.35 -1.20 17.61
N VAL A 136 0.58 -1.76 18.54
CA VAL A 136 -0.61 -1.08 19.10
C VAL A 136 -0.23 0.23 19.78
N VAL A 137 0.83 0.25 20.58
CA VAL A 137 1.31 1.50 21.22
C VAL A 137 1.68 2.54 20.17
N MET A 138 2.46 2.15 19.16
CA MET A 138 2.85 3.04 18.06
C MET A 138 1.62 3.57 17.31
N TRP A 139 0.63 2.71 17.04
CA TRP A 139 -0.61 3.09 16.37
C TRP A 139 -1.42 4.10 17.20
N LEU A 140 -1.55 3.88 18.51
CA LEU A 140 -2.19 4.81 19.43
C LEU A 140 -1.46 6.16 19.50
N MET A 141 -0.13 6.19 19.40
CA MET A 141 0.64 7.45 19.32
C MET A 141 0.25 8.25 18.08
N TRP A 142 0.11 7.59 16.92
CA TRP A 142 -0.39 8.27 15.71
C TRP A 142 -1.81 8.80 15.90
N GLY A 143 -2.71 8.00 16.49
CA GLY A 143 -4.07 8.40 16.81
C GLY A 143 -4.13 9.61 17.76
N ALA A 144 -3.36 9.59 18.82
CA ALA A 144 -3.26 10.71 19.76
C ALA A 144 -2.81 12.01 19.07
N HIS A 145 -1.80 11.91 18.20
CA HIS A 145 -1.38 13.04 17.37
C HIS A 145 -2.50 13.49 16.41
N MET A 146 -3.19 12.55 15.77
CA MET A 146 -4.29 12.84 14.85
C MET A 146 -5.42 13.61 15.53
N PHE A 147 -5.89 13.15 16.69
CA PHE A 147 -6.96 13.81 17.43
C PHE A 147 -6.52 15.14 18.02
N ALA A 148 -5.26 15.27 18.42
CA ALA A 148 -4.71 16.57 18.84
C ALA A 148 -4.69 17.58 17.69
N MET A 149 -4.31 17.19 16.47
CA MET A 149 -4.39 18.01 15.26
C MET A 149 -5.83 18.43 14.95
N LEU A 150 -6.79 17.50 15.07
CA LEU A 150 -8.21 17.77 14.88
C LEU A 150 -8.77 18.74 15.94
N GLY A 151 -8.37 18.58 17.18
CA GLY A 151 -8.76 19.50 18.27
C GLY A 151 -8.21 20.92 18.07
N ALA A 152 -7.01 21.05 17.55
CA ALA A 152 -6.35 22.34 17.31
C ALA A 152 -6.73 23.02 15.97
N ARG A 153 -7.55 22.36 15.14
CA ARG A 153 -7.89 22.85 13.80
C ARG A 153 -8.51 24.25 13.81
N ARG A 154 -8.14 25.03 12.81
CA ARG A 154 -8.74 26.35 12.54
C ARG A 154 -9.78 26.31 11.44
N GLU A 155 -9.83 25.21 10.69
CA GLU A 155 -10.85 24.98 9.67
C GLU A 155 -12.07 24.29 10.31
N LYS A 156 -13.27 24.82 10.09
CA LYS A 156 -14.51 24.28 10.70
C LYS A 156 -14.92 22.95 10.04
N THR A 157 -14.85 22.87 8.72
CA THR A 157 -15.24 21.70 7.95
C THR A 157 -14.05 20.79 7.71
N LEU A 158 -14.25 19.50 7.87
CA LEU A 158 -13.21 18.51 7.58
C LEU A 158 -13.28 18.14 6.11
N TYR A 159 -12.16 18.34 5.41
CA TYR A 159 -11.99 17.89 4.04
C TYR A 159 -11.96 16.36 3.95
N VAL A 160 -12.49 15.79 2.86
CA VAL A 160 -12.67 14.36 2.70
C VAL A 160 -11.41 13.52 2.94
N SER A 161 -10.23 14.02 2.60
CA SER A 161 -8.96 13.31 2.90
C SER A 161 -8.77 13.04 4.39
N ILE A 162 -9.21 13.95 5.27
CA ILE A 162 -9.13 13.76 6.73
C ILE A 162 -10.05 12.62 7.18
N TRP A 163 -11.24 12.51 6.60
CA TRP A 163 -12.17 11.41 6.88
C TRP A 163 -11.57 10.05 6.54
N TYR A 164 -10.92 9.94 5.38
CA TYR A 164 -10.22 8.72 4.98
C TYR A 164 -9.04 8.36 5.89
N PHE A 165 -8.25 9.35 6.36
CA PHE A 165 -7.18 9.09 7.33
C PHE A 165 -7.73 8.64 8.69
N MET A 166 -8.85 9.23 9.16
CA MET A 166 -9.51 8.80 10.39
C MET A 166 -10.03 7.36 10.25
N ALA A 167 -10.64 7.02 9.12
CA ALA A 167 -11.11 5.67 8.84
C ALA A 167 -9.96 4.66 8.79
N CYS A 168 -8.81 5.03 8.20
CA CYS A 168 -7.60 4.22 8.23
C CYS A 168 -7.18 3.94 9.70
N PHE A 169 -7.09 4.98 10.53
CA PHE A 169 -6.70 4.82 11.93
C PHE A 169 -7.66 3.89 12.70
N LEU A 170 -8.95 4.17 12.63
CA LEU A 170 -9.95 3.40 13.38
C LEU A 170 -10.10 1.97 12.85
N GLY A 171 -10.16 1.82 11.52
CA GLY A 171 -10.33 0.52 10.87
C GLY A 171 -9.15 -0.42 11.14
N VAL A 172 -7.92 0.01 10.85
CA VAL A 172 -6.73 -0.82 11.09
C VAL A 172 -6.57 -1.14 12.57
N GLY A 173 -6.74 -0.15 13.45
CA GLY A 173 -6.61 -0.36 14.90
C GLY A 173 -7.57 -1.41 15.44
N MET A 174 -8.85 -1.33 15.05
CA MET A 174 -9.88 -2.31 15.45
C MET A 174 -9.56 -3.70 14.89
N LEU A 175 -9.32 -3.79 13.59
CA LEU A 175 -9.08 -5.07 12.91
C LEU A 175 -7.82 -5.77 13.43
N PHE A 176 -6.72 -5.01 13.61
CA PHE A 176 -5.47 -5.53 14.13
C PHE A 176 -5.63 -6.06 15.56
N LEU A 177 -6.30 -5.28 16.42
CA LEU A 177 -6.55 -5.68 17.81
C LEU A 177 -7.30 -7.01 17.90
N PHE A 178 -8.44 -7.13 17.18
CA PHE A 178 -9.24 -8.35 17.22
C PHE A 178 -8.51 -9.56 16.62
N ASN A 179 -7.78 -9.39 15.51
CA ASN A 179 -7.03 -10.48 14.91
C ASN A 179 -5.83 -10.92 15.76
N GLY A 180 -5.22 -10.00 16.50
CA GLY A 180 -4.06 -10.24 17.35
C GLY A 180 -4.37 -10.82 18.74
N LEU A 181 -5.66 -11.09 19.05
CA LEU A 181 -6.01 -11.69 20.34
C LEU A 181 -5.43 -13.10 20.45
N ALA A 182 -4.36 -13.23 21.25
CA ALA A 182 -3.62 -14.45 21.43
C ALA A 182 -3.11 -14.58 22.86
N ILE A 183 -2.86 -15.81 23.30
CA ILE A 183 -2.32 -16.13 24.62
C ILE A 183 -0.92 -16.70 24.41
N PRO A 184 0.14 -16.13 25.04
CA PRO A 184 1.48 -16.73 25.00
C PRO A 184 1.45 -18.18 25.47
N THR A 185 2.08 -19.09 24.72
CA THR A 185 2.00 -20.54 24.99
C THR A 185 2.56 -20.93 26.36
N TRP A 186 3.55 -20.24 26.85
CA TRP A 186 4.13 -20.51 28.17
C TRP A 186 3.15 -20.28 29.33
N PHE A 187 2.12 -19.42 29.17
CA PHE A 187 1.04 -19.26 30.15
C PHE A 187 0.10 -20.46 30.18
N VAL A 188 -0.04 -21.19 29.07
CA VAL A 188 -1.01 -22.28 28.92
C VAL A 188 -0.36 -23.64 29.20
N THR A 189 0.85 -23.86 28.70
CA THR A 189 1.48 -25.17 28.69
C THR A 189 2.75 -25.27 29.54
N ASN A 190 3.25 -24.14 30.01
CA ASN A 190 4.56 -23.99 30.68
C ASN A 190 5.72 -24.60 29.86
N THR A 191 5.53 -24.77 28.56
CA THR A 191 6.49 -25.32 27.59
C THR A 191 6.51 -24.46 26.33
N GLY A 192 7.58 -24.55 25.56
CA GLY A 192 7.74 -23.85 24.31
C GLY A 192 8.51 -22.53 24.41
N ASN A 193 8.75 -21.94 23.26
CA ASN A 193 9.48 -20.68 23.17
C ASN A 193 8.61 -19.53 23.68
N TRP A 194 9.18 -18.62 24.42
CA TRP A 194 8.51 -17.47 25.04
C TRP A 194 7.79 -16.55 24.02
N TRP A 195 8.22 -16.54 22.76
CA TRP A 195 7.64 -15.73 21.69
C TRP A 195 6.43 -16.38 21.00
N HIS A 196 6.14 -17.66 21.23
CA HIS A 196 4.98 -18.35 20.70
C HIS A 196 3.69 -17.93 21.40
N SER A 197 2.64 -17.87 20.65
CA SER A 197 1.28 -17.64 21.15
C SER A 197 0.28 -18.52 20.40
N VAL A 198 -0.87 -18.75 21.03
CA VAL A 198 -2.02 -19.41 20.41
C VAL A 198 -3.15 -18.41 20.28
N SER A 199 -3.85 -18.43 19.14
CA SER A 199 -5.02 -17.57 18.92
C SER A 199 -6.12 -17.86 19.95
N MET A 200 -6.86 -16.83 20.36
CA MET A 200 -8.07 -17.00 21.17
C MET A 200 -9.23 -17.60 20.37
N TYR A 201 -9.10 -17.63 19.06
CA TYR A 201 -10.07 -18.24 18.17
C TYR A 201 -9.58 -19.61 17.70
N ALA A 202 -10.52 -20.50 17.33
CA ALA A 202 -10.18 -21.87 16.91
C ALA A 202 -10.82 -22.22 15.56
N GLY A 203 -10.11 -23.03 14.79
CA GLY A 203 -10.61 -23.61 13.55
C GLY A 203 -11.10 -22.58 12.53
N THR A 204 -12.29 -22.76 11.98
CA THR A 204 -12.86 -21.87 10.97
C THR A 204 -13.14 -20.46 11.50
N ASN A 205 -13.37 -20.29 12.80
CA ASN A 205 -13.56 -18.97 13.40
C ASN A 205 -12.27 -18.16 13.37
N ASP A 206 -11.13 -18.79 13.66
CA ASP A 206 -9.82 -18.13 13.53
C ASP A 206 -9.55 -17.70 12.09
N ALA A 207 -9.82 -18.56 11.12
CA ALA A 207 -9.68 -18.24 9.71
C ALA A 207 -10.63 -17.11 9.27
N GLN A 208 -11.87 -17.06 9.78
CA GLN A 208 -12.79 -15.96 9.47
C GLN A 208 -12.32 -14.62 10.06
N VAL A 209 -11.85 -14.61 11.30
CA VAL A 209 -11.29 -13.41 11.95
C VAL A 209 -10.01 -12.98 11.21
N GLN A 210 -9.15 -13.94 10.85
CA GLN A 210 -7.96 -13.67 10.05
C GLN A 210 -8.31 -12.99 8.72
N TRP A 211 -9.30 -13.47 7.98
CA TRP A 211 -9.63 -12.87 6.70
C TRP A 211 -10.57 -11.67 6.79
N TRP A 212 -11.28 -11.52 7.91
CA TRP A 212 -11.87 -10.22 8.24
C TRP A 212 -10.78 -9.15 8.43
N PHE A 213 -9.67 -9.49 9.11
CA PHE A 213 -8.50 -8.61 9.18
C PHE A 213 -7.78 -8.52 7.82
N GLY A 214 -7.36 -9.63 7.22
CA GLY A 214 -6.48 -9.64 6.05
C GLY A 214 -7.06 -8.89 4.85
N HIS A 215 -8.33 -9.13 4.51
CA HIS A 215 -9.03 -8.39 3.46
C HIS A 215 -9.17 -6.91 3.82
N ASN A 216 -9.55 -6.60 5.04
CA ASN A 216 -9.73 -5.22 5.46
C ASN A 216 -8.41 -4.50 5.75
N ALA A 217 -7.31 -5.19 6.06
CA ALA A 217 -6.01 -4.58 6.16
C ALA A 217 -5.58 -4.00 4.81
N VAL A 218 -5.72 -4.74 3.71
CA VAL A 218 -5.43 -4.19 2.37
C VAL A 218 -6.39 -3.05 2.01
N ALA A 219 -7.64 -3.09 2.47
CA ALA A 219 -8.58 -1.99 2.31
C ALA A 219 -8.13 -0.73 3.07
N PHE A 220 -7.91 -0.84 4.37
CA PHE A 220 -7.67 0.32 5.24
C PHE A 220 -6.21 0.78 5.28
N VAL A 221 -5.26 0.01 4.76
CA VAL A 221 -3.86 0.41 4.58
C VAL A 221 -3.57 0.80 3.12
N LEU A 222 -4.02 0.01 2.13
CA LEU A 222 -3.65 0.21 0.72
C LEU A 222 -4.70 1.00 -0.07
N THR A 223 -5.96 1.03 0.34
CA THR A 223 -7.01 1.74 -0.43
C THR A 223 -7.41 3.05 0.25
N VAL A 224 -7.93 2.99 1.46
CA VAL A 224 -8.53 4.13 2.16
C VAL A 224 -7.56 5.34 2.28
N PRO A 225 -6.33 5.21 2.81
CA PRO A 225 -5.44 6.35 2.93
C PRO A 225 -4.84 6.79 1.60
N ILE A 226 -4.74 5.89 0.61
CA ILE A 226 -4.23 6.27 -0.72
C ILE A 226 -5.29 7.07 -1.50
N VAL A 227 -6.58 6.75 -1.34
CA VAL A 227 -7.68 7.61 -1.82
C VAL A 227 -7.64 8.98 -1.13
N ALA A 228 -7.35 9.06 0.18
CA ALA A 228 -7.14 10.33 0.88
C ALA A 228 -6.04 11.18 0.23
N ILE A 229 -4.92 10.55 -0.10
CA ILE A 229 -3.77 11.17 -0.77
C ILE A 229 -4.17 11.68 -2.15
N SER A 230 -4.87 10.86 -2.93
CA SER A 230 -5.33 11.23 -4.27
C SER A 230 -6.33 12.39 -4.25
N TYR A 231 -7.29 12.41 -3.33
CA TYR A 231 -8.22 13.53 -3.16
C TYR A 231 -7.54 14.84 -2.75
N TYR A 232 -6.35 14.80 -2.18
CA TYR A 232 -5.57 16.00 -1.90
C TYR A 232 -4.70 16.42 -3.10
N PHE A 233 -3.92 15.49 -3.67
CA PHE A 233 -2.89 15.87 -4.64
C PHE A 233 -3.40 16.04 -6.07
N ILE A 234 -4.41 15.28 -6.52
CA ILE A 234 -4.96 15.43 -7.88
C ILE A 234 -5.57 16.81 -8.06
N PRO A 235 -6.47 17.31 -7.18
CA PRO A 235 -6.97 18.68 -7.29
C PRO A 235 -5.87 19.75 -7.26
N LYS A 236 -4.80 19.52 -6.47
CA LYS A 236 -3.65 20.44 -6.42
C LYS A 236 -2.84 20.44 -7.71
N GLN A 237 -2.64 19.28 -8.34
CA GLN A 237 -1.97 19.19 -9.64
C GLN A 237 -2.82 19.76 -10.76
N ALA A 238 -4.12 19.45 -10.79
CA ALA A 238 -5.06 19.97 -11.76
C ALA A 238 -5.33 21.48 -11.61
N ASN A 239 -4.95 22.05 -10.46
CA ASN A 239 -5.28 23.42 -10.05
C ASN A 239 -6.79 23.72 -10.17
N GLN A 240 -7.62 22.80 -9.68
CA GLN A 240 -9.07 22.93 -9.65
C GLN A 240 -9.68 22.09 -8.51
N PRO A 241 -10.93 22.40 -8.08
CA PRO A 241 -11.59 21.63 -7.04
C PRO A 241 -11.90 20.20 -7.51
N ILE A 242 -12.19 19.31 -6.54
CA ILE A 242 -12.73 17.98 -6.83
C ILE A 242 -13.98 18.12 -7.70
N TYR A 243 -14.12 17.26 -8.71
CA TYR A 243 -15.27 17.25 -9.61
C TYR A 243 -16.61 17.19 -8.85
N SER A 244 -16.74 16.28 -7.88
CA SER A 244 -17.94 16.17 -7.06
C SER A 244 -17.59 15.85 -5.60
N TYR A 245 -17.78 16.82 -4.70
CA TYR A 245 -17.61 16.60 -3.28
C TYR A 245 -18.66 15.64 -2.72
N ARG A 246 -19.90 15.68 -3.23
CA ARG A 246 -20.96 14.73 -2.86
C ARG A 246 -20.56 13.30 -3.20
N LEU A 247 -20.03 13.05 -4.39
CA LEU A 247 -19.59 11.72 -4.81
C LEU A 247 -18.46 11.21 -3.92
N SER A 248 -17.54 12.08 -3.48
CA SER A 248 -16.47 11.68 -2.55
C SER A 248 -17.01 11.20 -1.20
N LEU A 249 -18.07 11.82 -0.67
CA LEU A 249 -18.72 11.39 0.57
C LEU A 249 -19.51 10.07 0.40
N TRP A 250 -20.24 9.94 -0.70
CA TRP A 250 -20.94 8.70 -1.03
C TRP A 250 -19.98 7.52 -1.16
N SER A 251 -18.89 7.73 -1.90
CA SER A 251 -17.85 6.72 -2.06
C SER A 251 -17.17 6.39 -0.72
N PHE A 252 -16.92 7.39 0.13
CA PHE A 252 -16.35 7.17 1.46
C PHE A 252 -17.21 6.21 2.29
N TRP A 253 -18.48 6.54 2.51
CA TRP A 253 -19.35 5.72 3.34
C TRP A 253 -19.60 4.33 2.72
N GLY A 254 -19.78 4.29 1.39
CA GLY A 254 -19.94 3.02 0.68
C GLY A 254 -18.71 2.11 0.82
N LEU A 255 -17.51 2.65 0.65
CA LEU A 255 -16.26 1.90 0.83
C LEU A 255 -16.15 1.35 2.25
N ILE A 256 -16.23 2.22 3.26
CA ILE A 256 -16.04 1.81 4.67
C ILE A 256 -17.03 0.73 5.07
N PHE A 257 -18.32 0.88 4.71
CA PHE A 257 -19.34 -0.11 5.09
C PHE A 257 -19.18 -1.43 4.33
N VAL A 258 -19.01 -1.38 3.03
CA VAL A 258 -19.03 -2.58 2.17
C VAL A 258 -17.78 -3.44 2.34
N TYR A 259 -16.61 -2.82 2.51
CA TYR A 259 -15.36 -3.56 2.73
C TYR A 259 -15.43 -4.53 3.90
N LEU A 260 -16.06 -4.14 5.01
CA LEU A 260 -16.09 -4.95 6.24
C LEU A 260 -16.71 -6.36 6.03
N TRP A 261 -17.49 -6.56 4.98
CA TRP A 261 -18.24 -7.80 4.73
C TRP A 261 -17.65 -8.65 3.60
N ALA A 262 -16.71 -8.14 2.84
CA ALA A 262 -16.18 -8.83 1.66
C ALA A 262 -15.14 -9.92 2.00
N GLY A 263 -14.54 -9.90 3.21
CA GLY A 263 -13.46 -10.80 3.63
C GLY A 263 -13.67 -12.30 3.36
N PRO A 264 -14.88 -12.87 3.53
CA PRO A 264 -15.11 -14.28 3.28
C PRO A 264 -14.87 -14.75 1.84
N HIS A 265 -14.71 -13.85 0.88
CA HIS A 265 -14.31 -14.26 -0.47
C HIS A 265 -12.91 -14.91 -0.53
N HIS A 266 -12.05 -14.67 0.46
CA HIS A 266 -10.78 -15.38 0.59
C HIS A 266 -10.93 -16.84 1.06
N MET A 267 -12.11 -17.23 1.48
CA MET A 267 -12.39 -18.55 2.05
C MET A 267 -13.38 -19.37 1.22
N MET A 268 -13.52 -19.04 -0.07
CA MET A 268 -14.39 -19.81 -0.96
C MET A 268 -13.88 -21.25 -1.11
N TYR A 269 -14.82 -22.18 -1.22
CA TYR A 269 -14.56 -23.62 -1.27
C TYR A 269 -13.84 -24.18 -0.02
N SER A 270 -13.87 -23.46 1.08
CA SER A 270 -13.45 -23.93 2.40
C SER A 270 -14.61 -24.50 3.21
N THR A 271 -14.35 -24.85 4.46
CA THR A 271 -15.33 -25.44 5.38
C THR A 271 -16.30 -24.43 6.01
N ILE A 272 -16.22 -23.12 5.67
CA ILE A 272 -17.20 -22.14 6.16
C ILE A 272 -18.56 -22.32 5.46
N PRO A 273 -19.67 -21.94 6.11
CA PRO A 273 -21.01 -22.06 5.51
C PRO A 273 -21.11 -21.37 4.14
N ASP A 274 -21.83 -21.99 3.20
CA ASP A 274 -21.94 -21.47 1.82
C ASP A 274 -22.57 -20.07 1.75
N TRP A 275 -23.50 -19.76 2.63
CA TRP A 275 -24.09 -18.42 2.70
C TRP A 275 -23.07 -17.33 3.07
N VAL A 276 -22.06 -17.65 3.90
CA VAL A 276 -20.97 -16.73 4.26
C VAL A 276 -20.08 -16.48 3.03
N GLN A 277 -19.77 -17.54 2.27
CA GLN A 277 -19.01 -17.42 1.01
C GLN A 277 -19.77 -16.56 -0.01
N THR A 278 -21.08 -16.79 -0.14
CA THR A 278 -21.95 -16.00 -1.02
C THR A 278 -22.04 -14.53 -0.58
N LEU A 279 -22.11 -14.26 0.73
CA LEU A 279 -22.07 -12.91 1.28
C LEU A 279 -20.75 -12.20 0.89
N GLY A 280 -19.61 -12.87 1.06
CA GLY A 280 -18.29 -12.34 0.63
C GLY A 280 -18.27 -11.98 -0.85
N MET A 281 -18.80 -12.85 -1.72
CA MET A 281 -18.92 -12.59 -3.15
C MET A 281 -19.81 -11.36 -3.44
N VAL A 282 -21.00 -11.31 -2.87
CA VAL A 282 -21.97 -10.22 -3.12
C VAL A 282 -21.39 -8.87 -2.69
N PHE A 283 -20.83 -8.79 -1.48
CA PHE A 283 -20.23 -7.54 -1.01
C PHE A 283 -19.00 -7.15 -1.82
N SER A 284 -18.22 -8.11 -2.32
CA SER A 284 -17.13 -7.82 -3.26
C SER A 284 -17.62 -7.18 -4.56
N LEU A 285 -18.70 -7.69 -5.13
CA LEU A 285 -19.31 -7.11 -6.33
C LEU A 285 -19.88 -5.70 -6.05
N VAL A 286 -20.53 -5.51 -4.91
CA VAL A 286 -21.05 -4.19 -4.51
C VAL A 286 -19.94 -3.17 -4.29
N LEU A 287 -18.72 -3.60 -3.91
CA LEU A 287 -17.56 -2.71 -3.77
C LEU A 287 -17.16 -1.98 -5.06
N ILE A 288 -17.51 -2.50 -6.24
CA ILE A 288 -17.26 -1.82 -7.52
C ILE A 288 -17.87 -0.41 -7.48
N ILE A 289 -19.07 -0.26 -6.95
CA ILE A 289 -19.82 0.99 -6.96
C ILE A 289 -19.06 2.13 -6.25
N PRO A 290 -18.71 2.04 -4.95
CA PRO A 290 -18.00 3.11 -4.26
C PRO A 290 -16.55 3.26 -4.72
N SER A 291 -15.89 2.17 -5.12
CA SER A 291 -14.50 2.23 -5.62
C SER A 291 -14.41 2.98 -6.93
N TRP A 292 -15.26 2.62 -7.89
CA TRP A 292 -15.33 3.32 -9.17
C TRP A 292 -15.91 4.73 -9.03
N GLY A 293 -16.81 4.96 -8.08
CA GLY A 293 -17.24 6.30 -7.71
C GLY A 293 -16.06 7.21 -7.32
N SER A 294 -15.13 6.70 -6.50
CA SER A 294 -13.89 7.42 -6.17
C SER A 294 -13.00 7.59 -7.39
N MET A 295 -12.73 6.53 -8.16
CA MET A 295 -11.88 6.59 -9.36
C MET A 295 -12.42 7.62 -10.37
N ILE A 296 -13.69 7.51 -10.73
CA ILE A 296 -14.33 8.41 -11.71
C ILE A 296 -14.27 9.86 -11.23
N ASN A 297 -14.53 10.10 -9.94
CA ASN A 297 -14.44 11.43 -9.35
C ASN A 297 -13.03 12.03 -9.46
N LEU A 298 -12.00 11.22 -9.19
CA LEU A 298 -10.60 11.62 -9.30
C LEU A 298 -10.21 11.90 -10.78
N LEU A 299 -10.60 11.03 -11.70
CA LEU A 299 -10.33 11.22 -13.13
C LEU A 299 -11.06 12.44 -13.69
N LEU A 300 -12.35 12.62 -13.38
CA LEU A 300 -13.13 13.78 -13.81
C LEU A 300 -12.65 15.10 -13.19
N THR A 301 -11.91 15.04 -12.06
CA THR A 301 -11.19 16.20 -11.52
C THR A 301 -10.16 16.74 -12.51
N MET A 302 -9.68 15.95 -13.47
CA MET A 302 -8.79 16.39 -14.55
C MET A 302 -9.53 16.97 -15.77
N SER A 303 -10.85 17.08 -15.73
CA SER A 303 -11.65 17.57 -16.85
C SER A 303 -11.18 18.95 -17.30
N GLY A 304 -10.88 19.12 -18.59
CA GLY A 304 -10.28 20.35 -19.14
C GLY A 304 -8.78 20.53 -18.84
N ARG A 305 -8.11 19.58 -18.17
CA ARG A 305 -6.69 19.63 -17.83
C ARG A 305 -5.88 18.43 -18.32
N TRP A 306 -6.44 17.59 -19.16
CA TRP A 306 -5.80 16.37 -19.66
C TRP A 306 -4.45 16.61 -20.38
N GLU A 307 -4.27 17.77 -21.00
CA GLU A 307 -3.02 18.16 -21.64
C GLU A 307 -1.83 18.21 -20.65
N GLN A 308 -2.09 18.42 -19.35
CA GLN A 308 -1.03 18.38 -18.34
C GLN A 308 -0.33 17.02 -18.26
N LEU A 309 -1.02 15.93 -18.59
CA LEU A 309 -0.41 14.60 -18.60
C LEU A 309 0.74 14.48 -19.61
N LYS A 310 0.80 15.34 -20.63
CA LYS A 310 1.91 15.33 -21.60
C LYS A 310 3.20 15.85 -21.03
N THR A 311 3.16 16.74 -20.04
CA THR A 311 4.32 17.51 -19.56
C THR A 311 4.57 17.40 -18.06
N ASP A 312 3.60 16.95 -17.29
CA ASP A 312 3.70 16.83 -15.82
C ASP A 312 3.72 15.35 -15.37
N PRO A 313 4.90 14.80 -15.06
CA PRO A 313 5.01 13.43 -14.59
C PRO A 313 4.33 13.18 -13.23
N ILE A 314 4.13 14.22 -12.40
CA ILE A 314 3.44 14.09 -11.11
C ILE A 314 1.95 13.86 -11.36
N ALA A 315 1.33 14.69 -12.22
CA ALA A 315 -0.06 14.49 -12.63
C ALA A 315 -0.23 13.12 -13.28
N LYS A 316 0.72 12.69 -14.11
CA LYS A 316 0.73 11.39 -14.79
C LYS A 316 0.72 10.23 -13.78
N LEU A 317 1.63 10.23 -12.80
CA LEU A 317 1.68 9.21 -11.76
C LEU A 317 0.37 9.13 -10.95
N LEU A 318 -0.19 10.26 -10.56
CA LEU A 318 -1.42 10.30 -9.75
C LEU A 318 -2.66 9.83 -10.54
N VAL A 319 -2.77 10.25 -11.79
CA VAL A 319 -3.94 9.94 -12.65
C VAL A 319 -3.89 8.49 -13.12
N ILE A 320 -2.74 8.03 -13.60
CA ILE A 320 -2.55 6.64 -14.02
C ILE A 320 -2.64 5.70 -12.81
N GLY A 321 -2.11 6.11 -11.65
CA GLY A 321 -2.33 5.39 -10.39
C GLY A 321 -3.82 5.22 -10.09
N SER A 322 -4.63 6.27 -10.23
CA SER A 322 -6.09 6.18 -10.06
C SER A 322 -6.76 5.26 -11.09
N THR A 323 -6.21 5.14 -12.30
CA THR A 323 -6.68 4.18 -13.31
C THR A 323 -6.37 2.74 -12.89
N PHE A 324 -5.16 2.48 -12.36
CA PHE A 324 -4.82 1.19 -11.78
C PHE A 324 -5.69 0.83 -10.57
N TYR A 325 -6.11 1.83 -9.77
CA TYR A 325 -7.10 1.61 -8.72
C TYR A 325 -8.41 1.05 -9.28
N GLY A 326 -8.95 1.67 -10.33
CA GLY A 326 -10.14 1.17 -11.00
C GLY A 326 -9.98 -0.24 -11.52
N PHE A 327 -8.82 -0.54 -12.10
CA PHE A 327 -8.48 -1.87 -12.60
C PHE A 327 -8.46 -2.91 -11.47
N ALA A 328 -7.72 -2.66 -10.40
CA ALA A 328 -7.61 -3.57 -9.26
C ALA A 328 -8.95 -3.80 -8.57
N THR A 329 -9.78 -2.74 -8.44
CA THR A 329 -11.10 -2.83 -7.79
C THR A 329 -12.22 -3.34 -8.72
N LEU A 330 -11.95 -3.59 -9.99
CA LEU A 330 -12.77 -4.42 -10.86
C LEU A 330 -12.33 -5.90 -10.79
N GLU A 331 -11.04 -6.12 -10.87
CA GLU A 331 -10.44 -7.46 -10.90
C GLU A 331 -10.73 -8.27 -9.63
N GLY A 332 -10.56 -7.65 -8.44
CA GLY A 332 -10.85 -8.29 -7.15
C GLY A 332 -12.28 -8.87 -7.05
N PRO A 333 -13.31 -8.06 -7.31
CA PRO A 333 -14.69 -8.54 -7.39
C PRO A 333 -14.92 -9.64 -8.43
N VAL A 334 -14.28 -9.58 -9.60
CA VAL A 334 -14.36 -10.65 -10.61
C VAL A 334 -13.77 -11.95 -10.08
N GLN A 335 -12.62 -11.90 -9.39
CA GLN A 335 -12.00 -13.07 -8.74
C GLN A 335 -12.85 -13.60 -7.59
N ALA A 336 -13.70 -12.77 -6.97
CA ALA A 336 -14.63 -13.18 -5.91
C ALA A 336 -15.87 -13.93 -6.45
N ILE A 337 -16.16 -13.91 -7.75
CA ILE A 337 -17.24 -14.72 -8.34
C ILE A 337 -16.89 -16.21 -8.20
N LYS A 338 -17.76 -17.01 -7.59
CA LYS A 338 -17.47 -18.43 -7.28
C LYS A 338 -16.88 -19.20 -8.45
N SER A 339 -17.46 -19.11 -9.66
CA SER A 339 -16.96 -19.81 -10.85
C SER A 339 -15.58 -19.35 -11.29
N VAL A 340 -15.26 -18.07 -11.15
CA VAL A 340 -13.93 -17.51 -11.44
C VAL A 340 -12.95 -17.89 -10.34
N ASN A 341 -13.37 -17.76 -9.07
CA ASN A 341 -12.58 -18.12 -7.91
C ASN A 341 -12.11 -19.57 -7.94
N ALA A 342 -12.95 -20.46 -8.42
CA ALA A 342 -12.61 -21.89 -8.60
C ALA A 342 -11.38 -22.11 -9.50
N ILE A 343 -11.06 -21.20 -10.40
CA ILE A 343 -9.86 -21.23 -11.25
C ILE A 343 -8.74 -20.37 -10.67
N ALA A 344 -9.08 -19.19 -10.15
CA ALA A 344 -8.10 -18.17 -9.75
C ALA A 344 -7.50 -18.40 -8.36
N HIS A 345 -8.25 -19.01 -7.43
CA HIS A 345 -7.83 -19.12 -6.02
C HIS A 345 -6.54 -19.94 -5.89
N PHE A 346 -5.61 -19.44 -5.08
CA PHE A 346 -4.26 -19.98 -4.85
C PHE A 346 -3.32 -19.95 -6.08
N THR A 347 -3.73 -19.38 -7.21
CA THR A 347 -2.89 -19.27 -8.40
C THR A 347 -2.12 -17.95 -8.47
N ASP A 348 -1.19 -17.84 -9.42
CA ASP A 348 -0.46 -16.61 -9.70
C ASP A 348 -1.35 -15.45 -10.17
N TRP A 349 -2.60 -15.68 -10.54
CA TRP A 349 -3.55 -14.61 -10.84
C TRP A 349 -3.76 -13.70 -9.63
N ILE A 350 -3.84 -14.26 -8.41
CA ILE A 350 -3.94 -13.48 -7.18
C ILE A 350 -2.70 -12.60 -6.99
N ILE A 351 -1.52 -13.10 -7.33
CA ILE A 351 -0.26 -12.34 -7.27
C ILE A 351 -0.28 -11.19 -8.30
N GLY A 352 -0.79 -11.45 -9.50
CA GLY A 352 -0.99 -10.41 -10.53
C GLY A 352 -1.92 -9.30 -10.06
N HIS A 353 -3.05 -9.66 -9.46
CA HIS A 353 -4.02 -8.73 -8.89
C HIS A 353 -3.40 -7.83 -7.82
N VAL A 354 -2.73 -8.42 -6.83
CA VAL A 354 -2.10 -7.66 -5.74
C VAL A 354 -1.05 -6.70 -6.27
N HIS A 355 -0.21 -7.12 -7.22
CA HIS A 355 0.85 -6.25 -7.75
C HIS A 355 0.32 -5.17 -8.70
N ASN A 356 -0.77 -5.43 -9.43
CA ASN A 356 -1.49 -4.38 -10.16
C ASN A 356 -1.94 -3.25 -9.20
N GLY A 357 -2.52 -3.60 -8.06
CA GLY A 357 -2.89 -2.64 -7.01
C GLY A 357 -1.69 -2.02 -6.31
N ALA A 358 -0.75 -2.83 -5.82
CA ALA A 358 0.36 -2.35 -4.99
C ALA A 358 1.37 -1.50 -5.77
N LEU A 359 1.76 -1.91 -6.97
CA LEU A 359 2.74 -1.19 -7.80
C LEU A 359 2.07 -0.04 -8.59
N GLY A 360 0.95 -0.34 -9.26
CA GLY A 360 0.27 0.62 -10.13
C GLY A 360 -0.51 1.66 -9.34
N TRP A 361 -1.39 1.26 -8.41
CA TRP A 361 -2.18 2.18 -7.63
C TRP A 361 -1.38 2.83 -6.49
N VAL A 362 -0.95 2.03 -5.53
CA VAL A 362 -0.33 2.52 -4.30
C VAL A 362 1.03 3.14 -4.61
N GLY A 363 1.89 2.43 -5.34
CA GLY A 363 3.25 2.87 -5.64
C GLY A 363 3.28 4.18 -6.42
N PHE A 364 2.51 4.30 -7.50
CA PHE A 364 2.46 5.53 -8.30
C PHE A 364 1.87 6.71 -7.52
N THR A 365 0.82 6.47 -6.73
CA THR A 365 0.22 7.55 -5.93
C THR A 365 1.19 8.07 -4.86
N ILE A 366 1.90 7.19 -4.15
CA ILE A 366 2.89 7.60 -3.14
C ILE A 366 4.06 8.33 -3.79
N MET A 367 4.61 7.81 -4.90
CA MET A 367 5.71 8.47 -5.61
C MET A 367 5.29 9.85 -6.16
N GLY A 368 4.09 9.96 -6.73
CA GLY A 368 3.52 11.22 -7.18
C GLY A 368 3.35 12.22 -6.02
N ALA A 369 2.85 11.75 -4.88
CA ALA A 369 2.72 12.56 -3.68
C ALA A 369 4.09 13.04 -3.15
N ILE A 370 5.09 12.18 -3.10
CA ILE A 370 6.45 12.52 -2.67
C ILE A 370 7.09 13.53 -3.64
N PHE A 371 6.96 13.35 -4.95
CA PHE A 371 7.42 14.33 -5.95
C PHE A 371 6.73 15.69 -5.79
N HIS A 372 5.46 15.71 -5.37
CA HIS A 372 4.77 16.96 -5.06
C HIS A 372 5.26 17.59 -3.75
N MET A 373 5.43 16.77 -2.70
CA MET A 373 5.75 17.25 -1.35
C MET A 373 7.20 17.73 -1.22
N VAL A 374 8.18 16.96 -1.71
CA VAL A 374 9.60 17.20 -1.46
C VAL A 374 10.06 18.58 -1.94
N PRO A 375 9.81 19.00 -3.19
CA PRO A 375 10.19 20.35 -3.62
C PRO A 375 9.61 21.47 -2.73
N ARG A 376 8.35 21.29 -2.28
CA ARG A 376 7.67 22.27 -1.43
C ARG A 376 8.20 22.29 0.01
N MET A 377 8.51 21.12 0.58
CA MET A 377 9.07 21.01 1.93
C MET A 377 10.51 21.54 2.02
N TYR A 378 11.24 21.51 0.93
CA TYR A 378 12.63 21.98 0.86
C TYR A 378 12.77 23.31 0.11
N ASN A 379 11.65 23.93 -0.28
CA ASN A 379 11.62 25.20 -1.01
C ASN A 379 12.56 25.22 -2.23
N THR A 380 12.42 24.22 -3.11
CA THR A 380 13.23 24.02 -4.31
C THR A 380 12.37 23.48 -5.47
N ARG A 381 12.98 23.27 -6.63
CA ARG A 381 12.35 22.61 -7.77
C ARG A 381 12.77 21.15 -7.84
N LEU A 382 11.96 20.32 -8.48
CA LEU A 382 12.36 18.95 -8.80
C LEU A 382 13.65 18.98 -9.65
N TYR A 383 14.61 18.13 -9.30
CA TYR A 383 15.91 18.09 -9.98
C TYR A 383 15.78 17.83 -11.47
N SER A 384 14.99 16.82 -11.87
CA SER A 384 14.81 16.49 -13.28
C SER A 384 13.40 15.97 -13.57
N VAL A 385 12.65 16.73 -14.38
CA VAL A 385 11.34 16.33 -14.91
C VAL A 385 11.51 15.17 -15.90
N ARG A 386 12.56 15.20 -16.75
CA ARG A 386 12.84 14.14 -17.71
C ARG A 386 13.14 12.81 -17.03
N LEU A 387 13.86 12.83 -15.91
CA LEU A 387 14.13 11.60 -15.13
C LEU A 387 12.85 11.03 -14.54
N ALA A 388 11.95 11.88 -14.03
CA ALA A 388 10.66 11.44 -13.53
C ALA A 388 9.76 10.87 -14.64
N GLU A 389 9.83 11.44 -15.85
CA GLU A 389 9.13 10.92 -17.03
C GLU A 389 9.65 9.54 -17.44
N ASN A 390 10.96 9.38 -17.52
CA ASN A 390 11.58 8.08 -17.85
C ASN A 390 11.27 7.03 -16.79
N GLN A 391 11.31 7.38 -15.51
CA GLN A 391 10.91 6.53 -14.40
C GLN A 391 9.46 6.03 -14.57
N PHE A 392 8.52 6.93 -14.86
CA PHE A 392 7.13 6.58 -15.07
C PHE A 392 6.97 5.50 -16.16
N TRP A 393 7.61 5.70 -17.32
CA TRP A 393 7.48 4.77 -18.46
C TRP A 393 8.14 3.41 -18.18
N ILE A 394 9.34 3.40 -17.60
CA ILE A 394 10.03 2.14 -17.25
C ILE A 394 9.21 1.34 -16.23
N GLN A 395 8.68 2.00 -15.21
CA GLN A 395 7.84 1.33 -14.21
C GLN A 395 6.52 0.87 -14.78
N THR A 396 5.87 1.66 -15.64
CA THR A 396 4.63 1.24 -16.31
C THR A 396 4.84 -0.02 -17.16
N LEU A 397 5.93 -0.06 -17.94
CA LEU A 397 6.30 -1.25 -18.70
C LEU A 397 6.56 -2.45 -17.77
N GLY A 398 7.27 -2.22 -16.67
CA GLY A 398 7.53 -3.25 -15.65
C GLY A 398 6.25 -3.81 -15.05
N ILE A 399 5.28 -2.96 -14.69
CA ILE A 399 3.98 -3.38 -14.16
C ILE A 399 3.23 -4.21 -15.19
N VAL A 400 3.18 -3.76 -16.45
CA VAL A 400 2.45 -4.46 -17.53
C VAL A 400 3.01 -5.85 -17.74
N PHE A 401 4.33 -6.01 -17.80
CA PHE A 401 4.95 -7.34 -17.90
C PHE A 401 4.63 -8.21 -16.69
N TYR A 402 4.70 -7.62 -15.50
CA TYR A 402 4.46 -8.33 -14.25
C TYR A 402 3.04 -8.91 -14.19
N PHE A 403 2.02 -8.06 -14.21
CA PHE A 403 0.65 -8.54 -13.98
C PHE A 403 0.13 -9.38 -15.13
N THR A 404 0.47 -9.05 -16.39
CA THR A 404 0.03 -9.84 -17.56
C THR A 404 0.58 -11.25 -17.50
N SER A 405 1.88 -11.41 -17.17
CA SER A 405 2.47 -12.74 -17.03
C SER A 405 1.79 -13.55 -15.91
N MET A 406 1.48 -12.91 -14.78
CA MET A 406 0.83 -13.59 -13.66
C MET A 406 -0.64 -13.93 -13.92
N TRP A 407 -1.36 -13.12 -14.70
CA TRP A 407 -2.72 -13.47 -15.11
C TRP A 407 -2.74 -14.72 -16.01
N VAL A 408 -1.88 -14.75 -17.01
CA VAL A 408 -1.77 -15.93 -17.91
C VAL A 408 -1.29 -17.15 -17.13
N ALA A 409 -0.27 -16.99 -16.27
CA ALA A 409 0.18 -18.05 -15.38
C ALA A 409 -0.95 -18.60 -14.51
N GLY A 410 -1.70 -17.73 -13.85
CA GLY A 410 -2.76 -18.15 -12.95
C GLY A 410 -3.90 -18.88 -13.62
N VAL A 411 -4.33 -18.44 -14.81
CA VAL A 411 -5.33 -19.15 -15.61
C VAL A 411 -4.80 -20.51 -16.04
N THR A 412 -3.54 -20.59 -16.46
CA THR A 412 -2.88 -21.85 -16.85
C THR A 412 -2.80 -22.80 -15.65
N GLN A 413 -2.31 -22.34 -14.49
CA GLN A 413 -2.26 -23.14 -13.26
C GLN A 413 -3.63 -23.69 -12.88
N GLY A 414 -4.64 -22.84 -12.77
CA GLY A 414 -5.97 -23.23 -12.36
C GLY A 414 -6.61 -24.21 -13.35
N SER A 415 -6.35 -24.08 -14.64
CA SER A 415 -6.81 -25.01 -15.66
C SER A 415 -6.11 -26.37 -15.53
N MET A 416 -4.78 -26.39 -15.36
CA MET A 416 -4.02 -27.63 -15.17
C MET A 416 -4.43 -28.38 -13.91
N TRP A 417 -4.67 -27.68 -12.80
CA TRP A 417 -5.08 -28.29 -11.53
C TRP A 417 -6.49 -28.88 -11.55
N ARG A 418 -7.30 -28.52 -12.52
CA ARG A 418 -8.69 -28.99 -12.68
C ARG A 418 -8.89 -30.02 -13.80
N THR A 419 -7.89 -30.17 -14.65
CA THR A 419 -7.99 -31.13 -15.77
C THR A 419 -7.83 -32.56 -15.26
N THR A 420 -8.80 -33.39 -15.54
CA THR A 420 -8.79 -34.81 -15.20
C THR A 420 -8.74 -35.67 -16.46
N ASP A 421 -8.18 -36.89 -16.34
CA ASP A 421 -8.23 -37.93 -17.34
C ASP A 421 -9.63 -38.60 -17.38
N GLN A 422 -9.79 -39.57 -18.26
CA GLN A 422 -11.03 -40.32 -18.40
C GLN A 422 -11.42 -41.17 -17.17
N PHE A 423 -10.49 -41.33 -16.22
CA PHE A 423 -10.71 -42.05 -14.96
C PHE A 423 -10.95 -41.14 -13.78
N GLY A 424 -10.90 -39.81 -13.98
CA GLY A 424 -11.05 -38.80 -12.92
C GLY A 424 -9.79 -38.49 -12.16
N ASN A 425 -8.61 -38.99 -12.56
CA ASN A 425 -7.33 -38.65 -11.99
C ASN A 425 -6.85 -37.31 -12.55
N LEU A 426 -6.02 -36.59 -11.81
CA LEU A 426 -5.39 -35.37 -12.31
C LEU A 426 -4.53 -35.67 -13.53
N ALA A 427 -4.77 -34.93 -14.63
CA ALA A 427 -4.05 -35.13 -15.90
C ALA A 427 -2.59 -34.61 -15.81
N TYR A 428 -2.32 -33.69 -14.91
CA TYR A 428 -1.00 -33.06 -14.70
C TYR A 428 -0.52 -33.28 -13.29
N SER A 429 0.75 -33.63 -13.12
CA SER A 429 1.38 -33.65 -11.81
C SER A 429 1.65 -32.21 -11.31
N PHE A 430 1.96 -32.05 -10.01
CA PHE A 430 2.39 -30.77 -9.46
C PHE A 430 3.64 -30.22 -10.19
N LEU A 431 4.62 -31.09 -10.48
CA LEU A 431 5.85 -30.70 -11.17
C LEU A 431 5.60 -30.27 -12.62
N ASP A 432 4.63 -30.86 -13.31
CA ASP A 432 4.26 -30.42 -14.67
C ASP A 432 3.74 -28.98 -14.63
N THR A 433 2.92 -28.64 -13.63
CA THR A 433 2.43 -27.27 -13.43
C THR A 433 3.57 -26.32 -13.09
N VAL A 434 4.48 -26.69 -12.18
CA VAL A 434 5.64 -25.86 -11.85
C VAL A 434 6.49 -25.56 -13.08
N ARG A 435 6.81 -26.59 -13.88
CA ARG A 435 7.58 -26.43 -15.12
C ARG A 435 6.89 -25.51 -16.13
N ALA A 436 5.56 -25.62 -16.26
CA ALA A 436 4.78 -24.76 -17.13
C ALA A 436 4.79 -23.28 -16.70
N MET A 437 5.04 -22.98 -15.41
CA MET A 437 5.07 -21.61 -14.89
C MET A 437 6.40 -20.89 -15.11
N VAL A 438 7.50 -21.58 -15.28
CA VAL A 438 8.86 -20.98 -15.39
C VAL A 438 8.95 -19.83 -16.41
N PRO A 439 8.39 -19.92 -17.64
CA PRO A 439 8.43 -18.80 -18.58
C PRO A 439 7.71 -17.54 -18.06
N TYR A 440 6.59 -17.71 -17.37
CA TYR A 440 5.83 -16.61 -16.81
C TYR A 440 6.53 -15.99 -15.60
N TRP A 441 7.13 -16.81 -14.74
CA TRP A 441 7.97 -16.33 -13.62
C TRP A 441 9.20 -15.58 -14.12
N SER A 442 9.80 -16.01 -15.23
CA SER A 442 10.90 -15.29 -15.87
C SER A 442 10.45 -13.89 -16.33
N LEU A 443 9.28 -13.77 -16.97
CA LEU A 443 8.74 -12.46 -17.37
C LEU A 443 8.34 -11.60 -16.17
N ARG A 444 7.83 -12.21 -15.09
CA ARG A 444 7.60 -11.55 -13.79
C ARG A 444 8.89 -10.95 -13.24
N ALA A 445 10.01 -11.70 -13.27
CA ALA A 445 11.30 -11.21 -12.79
C ALA A 445 11.82 -10.04 -13.65
N VAL A 446 11.65 -10.08 -14.96
CA VAL A 446 11.96 -8.95 -15.87
C VAL A 446 11.11 -7.73 -15.50
N GLY A 447 9.80 -7.90 -15.34
CA GLY A 447 8.88 -6.82 -14.96
C GLY A 447 9.27 -6.18 -13.62
N GLY A 448 9.58 -7.01 -12.61
CA GLY A 448 10.06 -6.57 -11.30
C GLY A 448 11.39 -5.82 -11.38
N THR A 449 12.32 -6.27 -12.21
CA THR A 449 13.61 -5.59 -12.45
C THR A 449 13.39 -4.19 -13.04
N LEU A 450 12.55 -4.05 -14.06
CA LEU A 450 12.23 -2.76 -14.66
C LEU A 450 11.58 -1.82 -13.64
N TYR A 451 10.66 -2.34 -12.82
CA TYR A 451 10.02 -1.53 -11.80
C TYR A 451 11.02 -1.04 -10.74
N LEU A 452 11.91 -1.90 -10.26
CA LEU A 452 12.95 -1.55 -9.29
C LEU A 452 13.97 -0.54 -9.88
N LEU A 453 14.36 -0.69 -11.14
CA LEU A 453 15.19 0.30 -11.83
C LEU A 453 14.54 1.68 -11.87
N GLY A 454 13.25 1.75 -12.20
CA GLY A 454 12.48 2.98 -12.14
C GLY A 454 12.40 3.55 -10.72
N PHE A 455 12.30 2.69 -9.70
CA PHE A 455 12.31 3.14 -8.31
C PHE A 455 13.67 3.72 -7.88
N TRP A 456 14.79 3.18 -8.36
CA TRP A 456 16.11 3.79 -8.17
C TRP A 456 16.23 5.15 -8.85
N MET A 457 15.66 5.32 -10.06
CA MET A 457 15.59 6.63 -10.73
C MET A 457 14.77 7.63 -9.89
N PHE A 458 13.67 7.20 -9.27
CA PHE A 458 12.88 8.00 -8.35
C PHE A 458 13.70 8.45 -7.13
N ILE A 459 14.38 7.52 -6.46
CA ILE A 459 15.25 7.83 -5.30
C ILE A 459 16.34 8.83 -5.69
N PHE A 460 17.01 8.59 -6.81
CA PHE A 460 18.07 9.48 -7.28
C PHE A 460 17.54 10.90 -7.52
N ASN A 461 16.37 11.04 -8.16
CA ASN A 461 15.75 12.33 -8.41
C ASN A 461 15.39 13.06 -7.10
N ILE A 462 14.80 12.36 -6.13
CA ILE A 462 14.49 12.92 -4.81
C ILE A 462 15.76 13.32 -4.06
N TRP A 463 16.78 12.45 -4.04
CA TRP A 463 18.06 12.74 -3.38
C TRP A 463 18.75 13.99 -3.98
N MET A 464 18.79 14.11 -5.30
CA MET A 464 19.35 15.27 -5.99
C MET A 464 18.51 16.53 -5.74
N THR A 465 17.19 16.43 -5.65
CA THR A 465 16.29 17.53 -5.28
C THR A 465 16.61 18.06 -3.87
N ILE A 466 16.81 17.15 -2.92
CA ILE A 466 17.17 17.54 -1.53
C ILE A 466 18.58 18.14 -1.49
N ARG A 467 19.54 17.54 -2.21
CA ARG A 467 20.93 18.05 -2.28
C ARG A 467 20.97 19.46 -2.88
N GLN A 468 20.26 19.69 -3.96
CA GLN A 468 20.14 21.01 -4.61
C GLN A 468 19.59 22.06 -3.64
N ALA A 469 18.56 21.73 -2.85
CA ALA A 469 18.00 22.63 -1.85
C ALA A 469 19.03 23.05 -0.80
N ARG A 470 19.86 22.12 -0.31
CA ARG A 470 20.90 22.39 0.68
C ARG A 470 21.99 23.33 0.15
N THR A 471 22.34 23.19 -1.14
CA THR A 471 23.35 24.07 -1.80
C THR A 471 22.78 25.47 -2.03
N GLN A 472 21.49 25.59 -2.34
CA GLN A 472 20.81 26.87 -2.58
C GLN A 472 20.48 27.64 -1.29
N GLN A 473 20.37 26.98 -0.13
CA GLN A 473 20.19 27.65 1.15
C GLN A 473 21.40 28.51 1.58
N GLY A 474 22.55 28.34 0.92
CA GLY A 474 23.67 29.27 1.00
C GLY A 474 23.54 30.54 0.11
N ALA A 475 22.63 30.54 -0.85
CA ALA A 475 22.28 31.67 -1.70
C ALA A 475 20.82 32.06 -1.45
N LYS A 476 20.55 33.26 -0.93
CA LYS A 476 19.18 33.75 -0.70
C LYS A 476 18.35 33.68 -1.99
N VAL A 477 17.36 32.80 -2.05
CA VAL A 477 16.40 32.72 -3.15
C VAL A 477 15.18 33.57 -2.82
N PRO A 478 14.69 34.43 -3.72
CA PRO A 478 13.45 35.22 -3.51
C PRO A 478 12.24 34.31 -3.31
N ALA A 479 11.32 34.72 -2.43
CA ALA A 479 10.17 33.94 -1.94
C ALA A 479 9.05 33.67 -2.98
N ASP A 480 9.08 34.25 -4.16
CA ASP A 480 8.00 34.22 -5.15
C ASP A 480 8.48 33.64 -6.50
N VAL A 481 8.51 32.32 -6.60
CA VAL A 481 8.62 31.66 -7.91
C VAL A 481 7.50 30.64 -8.06
N PRO A 482 6.55 30.88 -9.00
CA PRO A 482 5.53 29.87 -9.32
C PRO A 482 6.18 28.58 -9.83
N VAL A 483 5.72 27.43 -9.36
CA VAL A 483 6.18 26.11 -9.83
C VAL A 483 5.53 25.84 -11.21
N THR A 484 5.91 26.60 -12.21
CA THR A 484 5.64 26.27 -13.61
C THR A 484 6.95 25.89 -14.26
N ALA A 485 7.05 24.63 -14.69
CA ALA A 485 8.12 24.18 -15.56
C ALA A 485 8.07 25.00 -16.86
N LYS A 486 9.07 25.84 -17.10
CA LYS A 486 9.38 26.21 -18.50
C LYS A 486 10.15 25.03 -19.09
N ALA A 487 9.53 24.40 -20.08
CA ALA A 487 10.21 23.49 -20.96
C ALA A 487 11.36 24.24 -21.67
N ALA A 488 12.54 23.70 -21.61
CA ALA A 488 13.61 23.87 -22.56
C ALA A 488 14.11 22.48 -22.94
#